data_412732ea0f035e8e2277dbef2fd61326
#
_entry.id   412732ea0f035e8e2277dbef2fd61326
#
_cell.length_a   1.000
_cell.length_b   1.000
_cell.length_c   1.000
_cell.angle_alpha   90.00
_cell.angle_beta   90.00
_cell.angle_gamma   90.00
#
_symmetry.space_group_name_H-M   'P 1'
#
loop_
_entity.id
_entity.type
_entity.pdbx_description
1 polymer ?
#
loop_
_entity_poly.entity_id
_entity_poly.type
_entity_poly.pdbx_seq_one_letter_code
_entity_poly.pdbx_strand_id
1 'polypeptide(L)'
;MKIDIIKKIGIPKLILIGVLGILLISLEFGGDSNKEEDENNKNVTVSDDYYDADEYCESLEKKIKSVIEKIEGVSGVEVCVTLKNSSKKVVLTEPPYKINSDGTSSDGSKNIISEEKNYNTVYEEDKQGKKVPYVVTYNYPDVKGVAVGITSTLTIDVKEKIINVVSTLTGVTVNNISVIGK
;
A
#
# COMPACT_ATOMS: atom_id res chain seq x y z
N MET A 1 -8.31 53.63 -26.11
CA MET A 1 -8.61 52.73 -27.25
C MET A 1 -9.20 51.38 -26.83
N LYS A 2 -9.92 51.28 -25.70
CA LYS A 2 -10.57 50.02 -25.26
C LYS A 2 -12.09 50.14 -25.00
N ILE A 3 -12.63 51.34 -25.06
CA ILE A 3 -14.07 51.59 -24.71
C ILE A 3 -14.99 51.53 -25.94
N ASP A 4 -14.46 51.68 -27.13
CA ASP A 4 -15.26 51.70 -28.35
C ASP A 4 -15.73 50.32 -28.84
N ILE A 5 -15.08 49.25 -28.39
CA ILE A 5 -15.46 47.87 -28.75
C ILE A 5 -16.79 47.50 -28.01
N ILE A 6 -16.95 47.94 -26.79
CA ILE A 6 -18.15 47.65 -25.96
C ILE A 6 -19.43 48.28 -26.55
N LYS A 7 -19.32 49.49 -27.16
CA LYS A 7 -20.46 50.17 -27.80
C LYS A 7 -20.93 49.52 -29.12
N LYS A 8 -20.04 48.76 -29.78
CA LYS A 8 -20.35 48.12 -31.06
C LYS A 8 -20.98 46.72 -30.93
N ILE A 9 -20.88 46.10 -29.77
CA ILE A 9 -21.38 44.73 -29.53
C ILE A 9 -22.85 44.69 -29.09
N GLY A 10 -23.37 45.77 -28.61
CA GLY A 10 -24.75 45.86 -28.08
C GLY A 10 -24.94 45.14 -26.76
N ILE A 11 -25.66 45.80 -25.83
CA ILE A 11 -25.91 45.31 -24.47
C ILE A 11 -26.45 43.86 -24.45
N PRO A 12 -27.41 43.44 -25.33
CA PRO A 12 -27.95 42.08 -25.27
C PRO A 12 -26.91 40.99 -25.61
N LYS A 13 -25.93 41.26 -26.50
CA LYS A 13 -24.87 40.33 -26.83
C LYS A 13 -23.84 40.18 -25.70
N LEU A 14 -23.61 41.26 -24.96
CA LEU A 14 -22.68 41.23 -23.81
C LEU A 14 -23.27 40.43 -22.65
N ILE A 15 -24.59 40.52 -22.43
CA ILE A 15 -25.30 39.70 -21.45
C ILE A 15 -25.24 38.21 -21.83
N LEU A 16 -25.40 37.89 -23.12
CA LEU A 16 -25.36 36.51 -23.61
C LEU A 16 -23.97 35.88 -23.41
N ILE A 17 -22.90 36.66 -23.63
CA ILE A 17 -21.52 36.20 -23.38
C ILE A 17 -21.30 35.99 -21.88
N GLY A 18 -21.82 36.87 -21.03
CA GLY A 18 -21.76 36.74 -19.57
C GLY A 18 -22.46 35.48 -19.06
N VAL A 19 -23.68 35.23 -19.56
CA VAL A 19 -24.44 34.01 -19.19
C VAL A 19 -23.73 32.74 -19.69
N LEU A 20 -23.16 32.77 -20.89
CA LEU A 20 -22.38 31.65 -21.42
C LEU A 20 -21.12 31.37 -20.58
N GLY A 21 -20.45 32.43 -20.10
CA GLY A 21 -19.28 32.29 -19.20
C GLY A 21 -19.63 31.68 -17.86
N ILE A 22 -20.77 32.11 -17.25
CA ILE A 22 -21.26 31.53 -16.00
C ILE A 22 -21.65 30.06 -16.19
N LEU A 23 -22.24 29.70 -17.32
CA LEU A 23 -22.64 28.34 -17.65
C LEU A 23 -21.43 27.42 -17.80
N LEU A 24 -20.33 27.90 -18.39
CA LEU A 24 -19.08 27.14 -18.49
C LEU A 24 -18.45 26.92 -17.12
N ILE A 25 -18.43 27.93 -16.26
CA ILE A 25 -17.90 27.79 -14.88
C ILE A 25 -18.76 26.81 -14.07
N SER A 26 -20.07 26.79 -14.28
CA SER A 26 -20.98 25.87 -13.58
C SER A 26 -20.76 24.39 -14.01
N LEU A 27 -20.29 24.14 -15.22
CA LEU A 27 -19.95 22.80 -15.69
C LEU A 27 -18.65 22.27 -15.06
N GLU A 28 -17.71 23.15 -14.69
CA GLU A 28 -16.49 22.77 -13.99
C GLU A 28 -16.71 22.54 -12.48
N PHE A 29 -17.77 23.14 -11.90
CA PHE A 29 -18.05 23.01 -10.46
C PHE A 29 -19.05 21.91 -10.10
N GLY A 30 -19.63 21.23 -11.07
CA GLY A 30 -20.64 20.17 -10.90
C GLY A 30 -20.21 18.78 -11.36
N GLY A 31 -18.93 18.54 -11.56
CA GLY A 31 -18.37 17.27 -12.01
C GLY A 31 -17.54 16.62 -10.94
N ASP A 32 -18.00 15.48 -10.53
CA ASP A 32 -17.35 14.41 -9.81
C ASP A 32 -15.83 14.35 -10.06
N SER A 33 -15.07 14.17 -8.99
CA SER A 33 -13.60 14.05 -9.01
C SER A 33 -13.16 12.80 -9.78
N ASN A 34 -13.24 12.81 -11.10
CA ASN A 34 -12.44 11.93 -11.92
C ASN A 34 -11.07 12.57 -12.08
N LYS A 35 -10.09 12.03 -11.38
CA LYS A 35 -8.68 12.24 -11.65
C LYS A 35 -8.42 11.81 -13.10
N GLU A 36 -8.33 12.75 -14.00
CA GLU A 36 -7.61 12.55 -15.26
C GLU A 36 -6.13 12.40 -14.90
N GLU A 37 -5.63 11.20 -15.14
CA GLU A 37 -4.21 10.88 -15.11
C GLU A 37 -3.51 11.73 -16.19
N ASP A 38 -2.81 12.75 -15.75
CA ASP A 38 -1.89 13.52 -16.59
C ASP A 38 -0.66 12.65 -16.86
N GLU A 39 -0.76 11.82 -17.91
CA GLU A 39 0.37 11.09 -18.47
C GLU A 39 1.36 12.09 -19.10
N ASN A 40 2.18 12.75 -18.32
CA ASN A 40 3.53 13.14 -18.75
C ASN A 40 4.30 14.00 -17.72
N ASN A 41 4.36 13.54 -16.49
CA ASN A 41 5.47 13.95 -15.64
C ASN A 41 5.82 12.80 -14.69
N LYS A 42 6.49 11.78 -15.23
CA LYS A 42 7.25 10.85 -14.41
C LYS A 42 8.42 11.61 -13.77
N ASN A 43 8.10 12.55 -12.91
CA ASN A 43 8.94 12.73 -11.75
C ASN A 43 8.90 11.38 -11.05
N VAL A 44 9.96 10.58 -11.27
CA VAL A 44 10.29 9.51 -10.35
C VAL A 44 10.69 10.22 -9.05
N THR A 45 9.70 10.77 -8.35
CA THR A 45 9.77 10.77 -6.91
C THR A 45 10.04 9.31 -6.61
N VAL A 46 11.15 9.03 -5.94
CA VAL A 46 11.26 7.82 -5.14
C VAL A 46 10.10 7.98 -4.18
N SER A 47 8.93 7.53 -4.63
CA SER A 47 7.79 7.35 -3.76
C SER A 47 8.36 6.43 -2.70
N ASP A 48 8.42 6.93 -1.48
CA ASP A 48 8.42 6.06 -0.34
C ASP A 48 7.17 5.20 -0.54
N ASP A 49 7.28 4.10 -1.31
CA ASP A 49 6.27 3.07 -1.42
C ASP A 49 6.21 2.34 -0.07
N TYR A 50 5.93 3.16 0.92
CA TYR A 50 5.40 2.73 2.19
C TYR A 50 3.97 2.32 1.87
N TYR A 51 3.77 1.04 1.58
CA TYR A 51 2.42 0.49 1.48
C TYR A 51 1.72 0.84 2.79
N ASP A 52 0.75 1.72 2.69
CA ASP A 52 -0.08 2.07 3.81
C ASP A 52 -0.75 0.77 4.28
N ALA A 53 -0.62 0.48 5.56
CA ALA A 53 -1.18 -0.74 6.14
C ALA A 53 -2.68 -0.86 5.86
N ASP A 54 -3.38 0.27 5.82
CA ASP A 54 -4.81 0.33 5.55
C ASP A 54 -5.10 0.01 4.07
N GLU A 55 -4.33 0.56 3.12
CA GLU A 55 -4.45 0.26 1.70
C GLU A 55 -4.16 -1.22 1.40
N TYR A 56 -3.15 -1.79 2.07
CA TYR A 56 -2.84 -3.21 1.96
C TYR A 56 -3.99 -4.08 2.48
N CYS A 57 -4.57 -3.75 3.65
CA CYS A 57 -5.74 -4.44 4.19
C CYS A 57 -6.90 -4.40 3.23
N GLU A 58 -7.30 -3.22 2.76
CA GLU A 58 -8.41 -3.08 1.80
C GLU A 58 -8.21 -3.89 0.51
N SER A 59 -6.99 -3.86 -0.04
CA SER A 59 -6.67 -4.63 -1.25
C SER A 59 -6.81 -6.13 -1.00
N LEU A 60 -6.35 -6.61 0.17
CA LEU A 60 -6.41 -8.02 0.55
C LEU A 60 -7.85 -8.47 0.82
N GLU A 61 -8.63 -7.65 1.55
CA GLU A 61 -10.05 -7.89 1.82
C GLU A 61 -10.86 -7.99 0.52
N LYS A 62 -10.65 -7.07 -0.43
CA LYS A 62 -11.29 -7.10 -1.76
C LYS A 62 -10.94 -8.37 -2.53
N LYS A 63 -9.67 -8.80 -2.49
CA LYS A 63 -9.23 -10.05 -3.15
C LYS A 63 -9.89 -11.28 -2.52
N ILE A 64 -9.87 -11.38 -1.20
CA ILE A 64 -10.47 -12.50 -0.47
C ILE A 64 -11.97 -12.56 -0.75
N LYS A 65 -12.67 -11.44 -0.62
CA LYS A 65 -14.09 -11.31 -0.89
C LYS A 65 -14.44 -11.79 -2.30
N SER A 66 -13.72 -11.32 -3.31
CA SER A 66 -13.98 -11.67 -4.72
C SER A 66 -13.82 -13.16 -5.03
N VAL A 67 -12.98 -13.87 -4.27
CA VAL A 67 -12.80 -15.32 -4.42
C VAL A 67 -13.88 -16.08 -3.67
N ILE A 68 -14.22 -15.66 -2.45
CA ILE A 68 -15.26 -16.30 -1.63
C ILE A 68 -16.64 -16.19 -2.29
N GLU A 69 -16.95 -15.05 -2.91
CA GLU A 69 -18.23 -14.85 -3.64
C GLU A 69 -18.41 -15.78 -4.84
N LYS A 70 -17.35 -16.44 -5.32
CA LYS A 70 -17.43 -17.47 -6.38
C LYS A 70 -17.75 -18.87 -5.84
N ILE A 71 -17.78 -19.06 -4.52
CA ILE A 71 -18.18 -20.33 -3.92
C ILE A 71 -19.69 -20.46 -4.04
N GLU A 72 -20.15 -21.56 -4.60
CA GLU A 72 -21.56 -21.83 -4.76
C GLU A 72 -22.31 -21.83 -3.41
N GLY A 73 -23.44 -21.12 -3.36
CA GLY A 73 -24.25 -20.99 -2.16
C GLY A 73 -23.80 -19.89 -1.19
N VAL A 74 -22.74 -19.13 -1.51
CA VAL A 74 -22.26 -18.04 -0.68
C VAL A 74 -22.79 -16.70 -1.20
N SER A 75 -23.28 -15.87 -0.30
CA SER A 75 -23.74 -14.51 -0.60
C SER A 75 -23.56 -13.55 0.58
N GLY A 76 -23.45 -12.26 0.27
CA GLY A 76 -23.32 -11.20 1.27
C GLY A 76 -22.05 -11.34 2.08
N VAL A 77 -20.90 -11.42 1.39
CA VAL A 77 -19.58 -11.61 1.99
C VAL A 77 -19.02 -10.29 2.50
N GLU A 78 -18.64 -10.28 3.77
CA GLU A 78 -17.85 -9.22 4.40
C GLU A 78 -16.56 -9.84 4.94
N VAL A 79 -15.44 -9.17 4.72
CA VAL A 79 -14.12 -9.65 5.15
C VAL A 79 -13.45 -8.54 5.94
N CYS A 80 -12.85 -8.91 7.05
CA CYS A 80 -12.03 -8.03 7.88
C CYS A 80 -10.68 -8.70 8.12
N VAL A 81 -9.60 -8.02 7.74
CA VAL A 81 -8.23 -8.47 7.89
C VAL A 81 -7.55 -7.69 9.01
N THR A 82 -6.85 -8.38 9.90
CA THR A 82 -6.04 -7.76 10.95
C THR A 82 -4.57 -8.08 10.70
N LEU A 83 -3.72 -7.06 10.68
CA LEU A 83 -2.28 -7.21 10.51
C LEU A 83 -1.57 -7.44 11.85
N LYS A 84 -0.44 -8.11 11.81
CA LYS A 84 0.44 -8.35 12.95
C LYS A 84 1.46 -7.22 13.14
N ASN A 85 1.91 -6.64 12.02
CA ASN A 85 2.92 -5.59 11.96
C ASN A 85 2.62 -4.69 10.75
N SER A 86 3.31 -3.56 10.69
CA SER A 86 3.35 -2.72 9.48
C SER A 86 4.41 -3.23 8.48
N SER A 87 4.38 -2.70 7.26
CA SER A 87 5.46 -2.92 6.28
C SER A 87 6.81 -2.47 6.84
N LYS A 88 7.89 -3.15 6.46
CA LYS A 88 9.24 -2.83 6.91
C LYS A 88 10.18 -2.68 5.72
N LYS A 89 10.97 -1.60 5.74
CA LYS A 89 12.08 -1.42 4.81
C LYS A 89 13.25 -2.29 5.26
N VAL A 90 13.76 -3.13 4.39
CA VAL A 90 15.00 -3.88 4.62
C VAL A 90 16.13 -3.11 3.97
N VAL A 91 17.00 -2.56 4.80
CA VAL A 91 18.15 -1.78 4.35
C VAL A 91 19.37 -2.67 4.19
N LEU A 92 20.23 -2.31 3.23
CA LEU A 92 21.51 -2.99 3.05
C LEU A 92 22.44 -2.67 4.23
N THR A 93 22.94 -3.72 4.86
CA THR A 93 23.95 -3.61 5.91
C THR A 93 25.21 -4.37 5.50
N GLU A 94 26.37 -3.76 5.73
CA GLU A 94 27.64 -4.46 5.57
C GLU A 94 27.84 -5.41 6.75
N PRO A 95 28.28 -6.65 6.49
CA PRO A 95 28.62 -7.57 7.57
C PRO A 95 29.79 -7.00 8.41
N PRO A 96 29.84 -7.27 9.71
CA PRO A 96 30.92 -6.80 10.56
C PRO A 96 32.25 -7.40 10.12
N TYR A 97 33.15 -6.55 9.65
CA TYR A 97 34.52 -6.95 9.29
C TYR A 97 35.46 -6.55 10.42
N LYS A 98 35.56 -7.37 11.47
CA LYS A 98 36.76 -7.49 12.32
C LYS A 98 36.64 -8.72 13.20
N ILE A 99 37.27 -9.81 12.78
CA ILE A 99 37.72 -10.83 13.71
C ILE A 99 39.08 -10.38 14.21
N ASN A 100 39.16 -9.74 15.36
CA ASN A 100 40.41 -9.51 16.04
C ASN A 100 40.79 -10.82 16.73
N SER A 101 41.61 -11.64 16.05
CA SER A 101 42.26 -12.78 16.66
C SER A 101 43.60 -12.34 17.23
N ASP A 102 43.62 -11.71 18.37
CA ASP A 102 44.85 -11.50 19.13
C ASP A 102 44.96 -12.54 20.24
N GLY A 103 45.87 -13.44 20.06
CA GLY A 103 46.28 -14.38 21.08
C GLY A 103 46.34 -15.84 20.64
N THR A 104 47.50 -16.28 20.22
CA THR A 104 47.81 -17.71 20.11
C THR A 104 48.20 -18.20 21.49
N SER A 105 47.36 -19.02 22.13
CA SER A 105 47.76 -19.74 23.34
C SER A 105 48.81 -20.78 22.99
N SER A 106 49.71 -21.08 23.91
CA SER A 106 50.81 -22.03 23.74
C SER A 106 50.37 -23.46 23.45
N ASP A 107 49.09 -23.78 23.45
CA ASP A 107 48.46 -25.05 23.11
C ASP A 107 47.79 -25.08 21.74
N GLY A 108 47.87 -23.98 20.95
CA GLY A 108 47.31 -23.92 19.60
C GLY A 108 45.81 -23.60 19.54
N SER A 109 45.11 -23.30 20.64
CA SER A 109 43.72 -22.89 20.65
C SER A 109 43.60 -21.39 20.42
N LYS A 110 42.73 -20.97 19.47
CA LYS A 110 42.39 -19.57 19.23
C LYS A 110 41.32 -19.12 20.22
N ASN A 111 41.67 -18.26 21.14
CA ASN A 111 40.66 -17.58 21.96
C ASN A 111 40.12 -16.38 21.22
N ILE A 112 38.85 -16.42 20.82
CA ILE A 112 38.11 -15.27 20.31
C ILE A 112 37.72 -14.43 21.51
N ILE A 113 38.42 -13.31 21.73
CA ILE A 113 38.23 -12.49 22.94
C ILE A 113 37.10 -11.45 22.79
N SER A 114 36.75 -11.07 21.60
CA SER A 114 35.55 -10.21 21.37
C SER A 114 35.06 -10.30 19.92
N GLU A 115 33.79 -10.54 19.74
CA GLU A 115 33.08 -10.41 18.48
C GLU A 115 32.27 -9.11 18.54
N GLU A 116 32.79 -8.02 17.98
CA GLU A 116 32.06 -6.76 17.88
C GLU A 116 31.22 -6.78 16.60
N LYS A 117 29.91 -7.00 16.75
CA LYS A 117 28.94 -7.03 15.64
C LYS A 117 28.42 -5.62 15.35
N ASN A 118 29.24 -4.78 14.74
CA ASN A 118 28.81 -3.47 14.24
C ASN A 118 28.34 -3.59 12.79
N TYR A 119 27.02 -3.67 12.58
CA TYR A 119 26.42 -3.61 11.24
C TYR A 119 26.39 -2.15 10.77
N ASN A 120 27.13 -1.84 9.73
CA ASN A 120 27.09 -0.51 9.12
C ASN A 120 26.00 -0.46 8.06
N THR A 121 25.02 0.44 8.20
CA THR A 121 24.02 0.68 7.16
C THR A 121 24.68 1.37 5.97
N VAL A 122 24.41 0.83 4.76
CA VAL A 122 24.84 1.45 3.50
C VAL A 122 23.87 2.58 3.17
N TYR A 123 24.40 3.74 2.78
CA TYR A 123 23.63 4.92 2.40
C TYR A 123 23.86 5.25 0.93
N GLU A 124 22.83 5.77 0.29
CA GLU A 124 22.89 6.38 -1.03
C GLU A 124 22.52 7.87 -0.94
N GLU A 125 22.79 8.62 -2.00
CA GLU A 125 22.35 10.02 -2.10
C GLU A 125 21.07 10.07 -2.96
N ASP A 126 20.03 10.70 -2.41
CA ASP A 126 18.82 10.97 -3.15
C ASP A 126 19.04 12.09 -4.19
N LYS A 127 18.01 12.37 -5.01
CA LYS A 127 18.08 13.41 -6.04
C LYS A 127 18.36 14.83 -5.49
N GLN A 128 18.22 15.01 -4.19
CA GLN A 128 18.45 16.27 -3.49
C GLN A 128 19.81 16.29 -2.76
N GLY A 129 20.62 15.23 -2.91
CA GLY A 129 21.94 15.09 -2.25
C GLY A 129 21.86 14.71 -0.78
N LYS A 130 20.69 14.26 -0.29
CA LYS A 130 20.51 13.80 1.08
C LYS A 130 20.87 12.32 1.18
N LYS A 131 21.64 11.97 2.21
CA LYS A 131 21.97 10.58 2.51
C LYS A 131 20.76 9.85 3.05
N VAL A 132 20.33 8.81 2.33
CA VAL A 132 19.22 7.92 2.70
C VAL A 132 19.73 6.49 2.76
N PRO A 133 19.22 5.62 3.66
CA PRO A 133 19.60 4.21 3.69
C PRO A 133 19.25 3.52 2.37
N TYR A 134 20.19 2.73 1.84
CA TYR A 134 19.93 1.93 0.64
C TYR A 134 18.93 0.81 0.95
N VAL A 135 17.74 0.88 0.37
CA VAL A 135 16.66 -0.09 0.58
C VAL A 135 16.79 -1.23 -0.42
N VAL A 136 16.98 -2.45 0.08
CA VAL A 136 17.10 -3.66 -0.75
C VAL A 136 15.73 -4.20 -1.13
N THR A 137 14.79 -4.20 -0.18
CA THR A 137 13.43 -4.72 -0.39
C THR A 137 12.48 -4.19 0.68
N TYR A 138 11.19 -4.34 0.40
CA TYR A 138 10.11 -4.06 1.36
C TYR A 138 9.45 -5.37 1.76
N ASN A 139 9.34 -5.60 3.05
CA ASN A 139 8.56 -6.72 3.56
C ASN A 139 7.11 -6.26 3.76
N TYR A 140 6.19 -6.99 3.14
CA TYR A 140 4.76 -6.76 3.36
C TYR A 140 4.36 -7.07 4.81
N PRO A 141 3.29 -6.44 5.31
CA PRO A 141 2.76 -6.76 6.62
C PRO A 141 2.32 -8.22 6.72
N ASP A 142 2.60 -8.87 7.84
CA ASP A 142 2.07 -10.21 8.13
C ASP A 142 0.61 -10.10 8.59
N VAL A 143 -0.24 -10.98 8.07
CA VAL A 143 -1.63 -11.08 8.51
C VAL A 143 -1.68 -11.82 9.86
N LYS A 144 -2.36 -11.21 10.85
CA LYS A 144 -2.58 -11.81 12.17
C LYS A 144 -3.78 -12.74 12.18
N GLY A 145 -4.85 -12.33 11.52
CA GLY A 145 -6.10 -13.09 11.46
C GLY A 145 -7.09 -12.48 10.49
N VAL A 146 -8.09 -13.28 10.11
CA VAL A 146 -9.15 -12.89 9.18
C VAL A 146 -10.50 -13.30 9.74
N ALA A 147 -11.47 -12.38 9.70
CA ALA A 147 -12.86 -12.66 9.99
C ALA A 147 -13.67 -12.55 8.69
N VAL A 148 -14.51 -13.54 8.44
CA VAL A 148 -15.41 -13.59 7.26
C VAL A 148 -16.84 -13.72 7.74
N GLY A 149 -17.69 -12.75 7.39
CA GLY A 149 -19.14 -12.79 7.57
C GLY A 149 -19.83 -13.16 6.25
N ILE A 150 -20.83 -14.03 6.31
CA ILE A 150 -21.71 -14.33 5.16
C ILE A 150 -23.17 -14.23 5.58
N THR A 151 -24.03 -13.81 4.68
CA THR A 151 -25.49 -13.73 4.94
C THR A 151 -26.24 -15.01 4.56
N SER A 152 -25.62 -15.85 3.74
CA SER A 152 -26.16 -17.16 3.35
C SER A 152 -25.98 -18.21 4.44
N THR A 153 -26.67 -19.36 4.29
CA THR A 153 -26.55 -20.49 5.21
C THR A 153 -25.12 -21.04 5.22
N LEU A 154 -24.53 -21.10 6.41
CA LEU A 154 -23.17 -21.62 6.62
C LEU A 154 -23.20 -23.13 6.86
N THR A 155 -22.99 -23.92 5.82
CA THR A 155 -22.79 -25.37 5.96
C THR A 155 -21.33 -25.67 6.31
N ILE A 156 -21.06 -26.86 6.84
CA ILE A 156 -19.71 -27.30 7.20
C ILE A 156 -18.78 -27.25 5.97
N ASP A 157 -19.26 -27.75 4.83
CA ASP A 157 -18.52 -27.77 3.55
C ASP A 157 -18.17 -26.35 3.07
N VAL A 158 -19.11 -25.41 3.11
CA VAL A 158 -18.87 -24.00 2.77
C VAL A 158 -17.87 -23.36 3.71
N LYS A 159 -17.99 -23.63 5.02
CA LYS A 159 -17.06 -23.12 6.02
C LYS A 159 -15.63 -23.59 5.77
N GLU A 160 -15.44 -24.88 5.48
CA GLU A 160 -14.12 -25.44 5.18
C GLU A 160 -13.52 -24.85 3.90
N LYS A 161 -14.33 -24.68 2.85
CA LYS A 161 -13.88 -24.02 1.61
C LYS A 161 -13.43 -22.59 1.85
N ILE A 162 -14.20 -21.81 2.62
CA ILE A 162 -13.83 -20.42 2.98
C ILE A 162 -12.52 -20.41 3.75
N ILE A 163 -12.37 -21.24 4.78
CA ILE A 163 -11.15 -21.32 5.59
C ILE A 163 -9.94 -21.66 4.72
N ASN A 164 -10.05 -22.63 3.81
CA ASN A 164 -8.98 -23.03 2.93
C ASN A 164 -8.59 -21.92 1.95
N VAL A 165 -9.55 -21.22 1.37
CA VAL A 165 -9.31 -20.06 0.49
C VAL A 165 -8.56 -18.96 1.25
N VAL A 166 -9.06 -18.57 2.43
CA VAL A 166 -8.43 -17.52 3.25
C VAL A 166 -7.03 -17.92 3.66
N SER A 167 -6.83 -19.13 4.17
CA SER A 167 -5.52 -19.63 4.58
C SER A 167 -4.52 -19.63 3.41
N THR A 168 -4.94 -20.03 2.22
CA THR A 168 -4.10 -20.04 1.02
C THR A 168 -3.71 -18.64 0.57
N LEU A 169 -4.63 -17.66 0.63
CA LEU A 169 -4.38 -16.30 0.17
C LEU A 169 -3.54 -15.48 1.16
N THR A 170 -3.64 -15.78 2.46
CA THR A 170 -3.02 -14.97 3.52
C THR A 170 -1.86 -15.64 4.24
N GLY A 171 -1.69 -16.95 4.10
CA GLY A 171 -0.73 -17.75 4.87
C GLY A 171 -1.11 -17.90 6.35
N VAL A 172 -2.30 -17.43 6.76
CA VAL A 172 -2.76 -17.52 8.15
C VAL A 172 -3.23 -18.93 8.48
N THR A 173 -2.88 -19.39 9.69
CA THR A 173 -3.33 -20.68 10.19
C THR A 173 -4.85 -20.70 10.46
N VAL A 174 -5.47 -21.84 10.29
CA VAL A 174 -6.94 -22.03 10.43
C VAL A 174 -7.50 -21.55 11.77
N ASN A 175 -6.69 -21.59 12.84
CA ASN A 175 -7.10 -21.13 14.16
C ASN A 175 -7.28 -19.60 14.25
N ASN A 176 -6.70 -18.86 13.32
CA ASN A 176 -6.80 -17.41 13.26
C ASN A 176 -7.78 -16.93 12.17
N ILE A 177 -8.61 -17.85 11.67
CA ILE A 177 -9.66 -17.55 10.70
C ILE A 177 -11.01 -17.81 11.37
N SER A 178 -11.85 -16.80 11.42
CA SER A 178 -13.22 -16.89 11.93
C SER A 178 -14.21 -16.76 10.78
N VAL A 179 -15.15 -17.71 10.67
CA VAL A 179 -16.23 -17.65 9.68
C VAL A 179 -17.55 -17.66 10.41
N ILE A 180 -18.37 -16.63 10.16
CA ILE A 180 -19.69 -16.42 10.79
C ILE A 180 -20.74 -16.36 9.69
N GLY A 181 -21.81 -17.07 9.86
CA GLY A 181 -22.97 -17.09 8.94
C GLY A 181 -24.24 -17.50 9.67
N LYS A 182 -25.37 -17.44 8.94
CA LYS A 182 -26.66 -17.94 9.42
C LYS A 182 -26.72 -19.45 9.32
#